data_62c6053a697034e7508d5a97aa4a8ea2
#
_entry.id   62c6053a697034e7508d5a97aa4a8ea2
#
_cell.length_a   1.000
_cell.length_b   1.000
_cell.length_c   1.000
_cell.angle_alpha   90.00
_cell.angle_beta   90.00
_cell.angle_gamma   90.00
#
_symmetry.space_group_name_H-M   'P 1'
#
loop_
_entity.id
_entity.type
_entity.pdbx_description
1 polymer ?
#
loop_
_entity_poly.entity_id
_entity_poly.type
_entity_poly.pdbx_seq_one_letter_code
_entity_poly.pdbx_strand_id
1 'polypeptide(L)'
;MKVSLLMRDSSEKDGNIETMLDYILSWTLRRASDIYSTEKPILYQYCRRILFKLLDIENNEHIKIKSVETWKQWNRIDLHANIELDENGIIKRHAILIENKAYTPVHDNQLNRYKQIFEETYDHSQWQLHYVLITCLDEIPETMKEECRNAGFKYYPLLDVFSNEQEESESDLFNEFWLRQW
;
A
#
# COMPACT_ATOMS: atom_id res chain seq x y z
N MET A 1 -8.49 1.72 -22.87
CA MET A 1 -8.10 1.03 -21.62
C MET A 1 -8.88 -0.28 -21.53
N LYS A 2 -8.27 -1.38 -21.12
CA LYS A 2 -9.00 -2.66 -20.96
C LYS A 2 -9.76 -2.63 -19.63
N VAL A 3 -10.96 -3.20 -19.59
CA VAL A 3 -11.79 -3.30 -18.37
C VAL A 3 -11.34 -4.49 -17.54
N SER A 4 -11.27 -4.35 -16.23
CA SER A 4 -10.93 -5.43 -15.31
C SER A 4 -12.02 -6.51 -15.29
N LEU A 5 -11.63 -7.76 -15.42
CA LEU A 5 -12.53 -8.89 -15.21
C LEU A 5 -12.65 -9.24 -13.72
N LEU A 6 -11.58 -9.00 -12.94
CA LEU A 6 -11.56 -9.22 -11.50
C LEU A 6 -12.55 -8.31 -10.76
N MET A 7 -12.67 -7.05 -11.21
CA MET A 7 -13.48 -6.03 -10.54
C MET A 7 -14.86 -5.83 -11.16
N ARG A 8 -15.15 -6.53 -12.26
CA ARG A 8 -16.36 -6.31 -13.08
C ARG A 8 -17.66 -6.47 -12.30
N ASP A 9 -17.70 -7.43 -11.42
CA ASP A 9 -18.91 -7.81 -10.67
C ASP A 9 -18.85 -7.32 -9.22
N SER A 10 -17.86 -6.49 -8.86
CA SER A 10 -17.78 -5.87 -7.54
C SER A 10 -18.94 -4.88 -7.39
N SER A 11 -20.04 -5.36 -6.83
CA SER A 11 -21.16 -4.48 -6.48
C SER A 11 -20.89 -3.88 -5.10
N GLU A 12 -21.37 -2.66 -4.88
CA GLU A 12 -21.35 -1.99 -3.57
C GLU A 12 -21.95 -2.85 -2.43
N LYS A 13 -22.70 -3.89 -2.79
CA LYS A 13 -23.36 -4.82 -1.85
C LYS A 13 -22.47 -5.94 -1.36
N ASP A 14 -21.34 -6.19 -2.01
CA ASP A 14 -20.51 -7.36 -1.65
C ASP A 14 -19.69 -7.14 -0.39
N GLY A 15 -19.62 -5.91 0.14
CA GLY A 15 -18.98 -5.59 1.42
C GLY A 15 -17.50 -5.97 1.52
N ASN A 16 -16.90 -6.41 0.41
CA ASN A 16 -15.60 -7.08 0.38
C ASN A 16 -14.51 -6.32 -0.37
N ILE A 17 -14.80 -5.13 -0.90
CA ILE A 17 -13.79 -4.35 -1.65
C ILE A 17 -12.59 -4.01 -0.75
N GLU A 18 -12.83 -3.53 0.47
CA GLU A 18 -11.75 -3.21 1.41
C GLU A 18 -10.92 -4.44 1.74
N THR A 19 -11.56 -5.59 1.98
CA THR A 19 -10.86 -6.86 2.19
C THR A 19 -10.03 -7.28 0.99
N MET A 20 -10.55 -7.10 -0.22
CA MET A 20 -9.80 -7.40 -1.45
C MET A 20 -8.61 -6.46 -1.62
N LEU A 21 -8.77 -5.16 -1.33
CA LEU A 21 -7.68 -4.19 -1.28
C LEU A 21 -6.57 -4.66 -0.33
N ASP A 22 -6.92 -5.08 0.89
CA ASP A 22 -5.96 -5.59 1.87
C ASP A 22 -5.15 -6.77 1.34
N TYR A 23 -5.82 -7.73 0.69
CA TYR A 23 -5.16 -8.93 0.14
C TYR A 23 -4.24 -8.58 -1.02
N ILE A 24 -4.69 -7.76 -1.95
CA ILE A 24 -3.90 -7.41 -3.14
C ILE A 24 -2.75 -6.49 -2.77
N LEU A 25 -2.96 -5.49 -1.93
CA LEU A 25 -1.89 -4.63 -1.43
C LEU A 25 -0.85 -5.44 -0.64
N SER A 26 -1.30 -6.30 0.28
CA SER A 26 -0.41 -7.20 1.03
C SER A 26 0.45 -8.05 0.11
N TRP A 27 -0.15 -8.64 -0.93
CA TRP A 27 0.57 -9.43 -1.92
C TRP A 27 1.52 -8.56 -2.75
N THR A 28 1.06 -7.39 -3.22
CA THR A 28 1.87 -6.44 -4.01
C THR A 28 3.11 -5.99 -3.24
N LEU A 29 2.96 -5.64 -1.96
CA LEU A 29 4.09 -5.22 -1.14
C LEU A 29 5.13 -6.34 -0.97
N ARG A 30 4.70 -7.58 -0.73
CA ARG A 30 5.62 -8.71 -0.61
C ARG A 30 6.35 -9.02 -1.92
N ARG A 31 5.69 -8.83 -3.07
CA ARG A 31 6.30 -9.03 -4.39
C ARG A 31 7.38 -7.99 -4.73
N ALA A 32 7.47 -6.90 -3.96
CA ALA A 32 8.54 -5.92 -4.10
C ALA A 32 9.91 -6.39 -3.57
N SER A 33 9.99 -7.49 -2.83
CA SER A 33 11.28 -8.02 -2.32
C SER A 33 12.18 -8.49 -3.47
N ASP A 34 13.48 -8.19 -3.35
CA ASP A 34 14.51 -8.49 -4.37
C ASP A 34 14.64 -9.97 -4.71
N ILE A 35 14.18 -10.86 -3.82
CA ILE A 35 14.15 -12.31 -4.09
C ILE A 35 13.31 -12.68 -5.31
N TYR A 36 12.37 -11.79 -5.71
CA TYR A 36 11.50 -11.99 -6.86
C TYR A 36 11.96 -11.26 -8.14
N SER A 37 13.07 -10.53 -8.09
CA SER A 37 13.52 -9.63 -9.15
C SER A 37 13.80 -10.32 -10.49
N THR A 38 14.23 -11.59 -10.45
CA THR A 38 14.59 -12.35 -11.65
C THR A 38 13.46 -13.20 -12.22
N GLU A 39 12.51 -13.61 -11.40
CA GLU A 39 11.41 -14.50 -11.81
C GLU A 39 10.39 -13.78 -12.69
N LYS A 40 9.99 -12.57 -12.28
CA LYS A 40 9.01 -11.72 -12.97
C LYS A 40 9.46 -10.27 -12.87
N PRO A 41 10.39 -9.85 -13.73
CA PRO A 41 11.08 -8.58 -13.57
C PRO A 41 10.17 -7.35 -13.72
N ILE A 42 9.19 -7.37 -14.63
CA ILE A 42 8.26 -6.24 -14.80
C ILE A 42 7.36 -6.13 -13.57
N LEU A 43 6.77 -7.23 -13.13
CA LEU A 43 5.96 -7.27 -11.92
C LEU A 43 6.74 -6.78 -10.70
N TYR A 44 7.98 -7.26 -10.53
CA TYR A 44 8.84 -6.80 -9.45
C TYR A 44 9.06 -5.29 -9.49
N GLN A 45 9.41 -4.73 -10.65
CA GLN A 45 9.62 -3.28 -10.79
C GLN A 45 8.37 -2.47 -10.44
N TYR A 46 7.19 -2.94 -10.85
CA TYR A 46 5.95 -2.28 -10.53
C TYR A 46 5.62 -2.33 -9.02
N CYS A 47 5.75 -3.51 -8.42
CA CYS A 47 5.56 -3.67 -6.97
C CYS A 47 6.56 -2.83 -6.16
N ARG A 48 7.83 -2.78 -6.60
CA ARG A 48 8.87 -1.93 -6.04
C ARG A 48 8.48 -0.46 -6.08
N ARG A 49 8.02 0.05 -7.21
CA ARG A 49 7.57 1.45 -7.37
C ARG A 49 6.43 1.79 -6.42
N ILE A 50 5.45 0.90 -6.29
CA ILE A 50 4.35 1.05 -5.34
C ILE A 50 4.87 1.14 -3.90
N LEU A 51 5.73 0.22 -3.49
CA LEU A 51 6.30 0.22 -2.14
C LEU A 51 7.04 1.53 -1.84
N PHE A 52 7.93 1.97 -2.72
CA PHE A 52 8.71 3.20 -2.51
C PHE A 52 7.82 4.44 -2.48
N LYS A 53 6.77 4.48 -3.30
CA LYS A 53 5.78 5.56 -3.25
C LYS A 53 5.05 5.63 -1.90
N LEU A 54 4.61 4.48 -1.37
CA LEU A 54 3.91 4.43 -0.09
C LEU A 54 4.84 4.78 1.09
N LEU A 55 6.12 4.43 1.01
CA LEU A 55 7.13 4.82 1.99
C LEU A 55 7.56 6.30 1.84
N ASP A 56 7.21 6.96 0.74
CA ASP A 56 7.69 8.30 0.38
C ASP A 56 9.22 8.38 0.31
N ILE A 57 9.81 7.38 -0.29
CA ILE A 57 11.25 7.27 -0.51
C ILE A 57 11.50 7.24 -2.01
N GLU A 58 12.56 7.92 -2.47
CA GLU A 58 12.96 7.87 -3.87
C GLU A 58 13.33 6.42 -4.27
N ASN A 59 12.74 5.96 -5.38
CA ASN A 59 13.04 4.63 -5.92
C ASN A 59 14.42 4.64 -6.58
N ASN A 60 15.44 4.28 -5.80
CA ASN A 60 16.83 4.23 -6.23
C ASN A 60 17.29 2.78 -6.37
N GLU A 61 17.89 2.41 -7.52
CA GLU A 61 18.36 1.05 -7.80
C GLU A 61 19.45 0.55 -6.83
N HIS A 62 20.15 1.45 -6.16
CA HIS A 62 21.15 1.10 -5.14
C HIS A 62 20.52 0.62 -3.81
N ILE A 63 19.24 0.90 -3.60
CA ILE A 63 18.52 0.42 -2.42
C ILE A 63 17.96 -0.97 -2.72
N LYS A 64 18.35 -1.97 -1.94
CA LYS A 64 17.82 -3.34 -2.05
C LYS A 64 16.70 -3.57 -1.05
N ILE A 65 15.62 -4.21 -1.48
CA ILE A 65 14.53 -4.62 -0.60
C ILE A 65 14.80 -6.03 -0.12
N LYS A 66 15.37 -6.16 1.08
CA LYS A 66 15.78 -7.44 1.68
C LYS A 66 14.59 -8.30 2.06
N SER A 67 13.61 -7.68 2.72
CA SER A 67 12.41 -8.38 3.16
C SER A 67 11.22 -7.44 3.20
N VAL A 68 10.04 -8.02 2.98
CA VAL A 68 8.75 -7.39 3.22
C VAL A 68 7.84 -8.42 3.88
N GLU A 69 7.44 -8.14 5.11
CA GLU A 69 6.49 -8.94 5.87
C GLU A 69 5.21 -8.14 6.08
N THR A 70 4.07 -8.78 5.94
CA THR A 70 2.76 -8.10 6.00
C THR A 70 1.81 -8.82 6.93
N TRP A 71 0.99 -8.06 7.63
CA TRP A 71 -0.11 -8.55 8.48
C TRP A 71 -1.39 -7.79 8.17
N LYS A 72 -2.49 -8.51 8.07
CA LYS A 72 -3.84 -7.95 7.85
C LYS A 72 -4.67 -8.07 9.12
N GLN A 73 -5.53 -7.07 9.34
CA GLN A 73 -6.48 -7.02 10.47
C GLN A 73 -5.81 -7.17 11.85
N TRP A 74 -4.58 -6.68 11.98
CA TRP A 74 -3.86 -6.67 13.25
C TRP A 74 -4.32 -5.48 14.10
N ASN A 75 -4.85 -5.72 15.28
CA ASN A 75 -5.42 -4.69 16.15
C ASN A 75 -6.45 -3.78 15.44
N ARG A 76 -7.22 -4.34 14.50
CA ARG A 76 -8.18 -3.64 13.61
C ARG A 76 -7.54 -2.71 12.59
N ILE A 77 -6.25 -2.71 12.45
CA ILE A 77 -5.52 -2.07 11.35
C ILE A 77 -5.66 -2.95 10.13
N ASP A 78 -6.10 -2.39 9.01
CA ASP A 78 -6.40 -3.14 7.79
C ASP A 78 -5.17 -3.87 7.27
N LEU A 79 -4.07 -3.16 7.13
CA LEU A 79 -2.81 -3.71 6.68
C LEU A 79 -1.64 -2.99 7.35
N HIS A 80 -0.66 -3.75 7.82
CA HIS A 80 0.66 -3.20 8.11
C HIS A 80 1.77 -4.07 7.53
N ALA A 81 2.94 -3.47 7.32
CA ALA A 81 4.10 -4.17 6.82
C ALA A 81 5.39 -3.71 7.48
N ASN A 82 6.31 -4.66 7.67
CA ASN A 82 7.70 -4.42 8.03
C ASN A 82 8.59 -4.61 6.81
N ILE A 83 9.45 -3.66 6.57
CA ILE A 83 10.32 -3.62 5.40
C ILE A 83 11.76 -3.41 5.86
N GLU A 84 12.67 -4.26 5.39
CA GLU A 84 14.09 -4.04 5.54
C GLU A 84 14.70 -3.61 4.20
N LEU A 85 15.27 -2.41 4.18
CA LEU A 85 16.00 -1.86 3.04
C LEU A 85 17.50 -1.92 3.33
N ASP A 86 18.28 -2.37 2.34
CA ASP A 86 19.75 -2.33 2.38
C ASP A 86 20.21 -1.20 1.45
N GLU A 87 20.75 -0.16 2.04
CA GLU A 87 21.36 0.97 1.32
C GLU A 87 22.86 0.95 1.52
N ASN A 88 23.58 0.41 0.54
CA ASN A 88 25.04 0.29 0.57
C ASN A 88 25.59 -0.47 1.79
N GLY A 89 24.92 -1.55 2.20
CA GLY A 89 25.30 -2.38 3.35
C GLY A 89 24.75 -1.90 4.70
N ILE A 90 23.98 -0.80 4.69
CA ILE A 90 23.32 -0.28 5.90
C ILE A 90 21.85 -0.71 5.85
N ILE A 91 21.44 -1.49 6.86
CA ILE A 91 20.04 -1.92 6.97
C ILE A 91 19.20 -0.81 7.63
N LYS A 92 18.19 -0.36 6.91
CA LYS A 92 17.15 0.55 7.40
C LYS A 92 15.83 -0.21 7.54
N ARG A 93 15.20 -0.05 8.69
CA ARG A 93 13.91 -0.70 8.99
C ARG A 93 12.78 0.29 8.90
N HIS A 94 11.77 -0.07 8.13
CA HIS A 94 10.56 0.72 7.94
C HIS A 94 9.35 -0.10 8.36
N ALA A 95 8.42 0.52 9.06
CA ALA A 95 7.12 -0.04 9.32
C ALA A 95 6.05 0.88 8.75
N ILE A 96 5.10 0.35 7.98
CA ILE A 96 4.03 1.11 7.38
C ILE A 96 2.67 0.60 7.86
N LEU A 97 1.84 1.51 8.30
CA LEU A 97 0.42 1.31 8.57
C LEU A 97 -0.38 1.82 7.38
N ILE A 98 -1.24 0.96 6.84
CA ILE A 98 -2.12 1.30 5.72
C ILE A 98 -3.57 1.08 6.16
N GLU A 99 -4.36 2.14 6.09
CA GLU A 99 -5.82 2.10 6.25
C GLU A 99 -6.46 2.18 4.86
N ASN A 100 -7.32 1.22 4.55
CA ASN A 100 -8.04 1.15 3.29
C ASN A 100 -9.49 1.59 3.49
N LYS A 101 -9.92 2.57 2.71
CA LYS A 101 -11.31 3.04 2.65
C LYS A 101 -11.79 3.00 1.20
N ALA A 102 -12.66 2.04 0.87
CA ALA A 102 -13.16 1.97 -0.50
C ALA A 102 -13.93 3.25 -0.86
N TYR A 103 -15.09 3.44 -0.25
CA TYR A 103 -15.97 4.58 -0.50
C TYR A 103 -16.50 5.21 0.79
N THR A 104 -16.07 4.70 1.95
CA THR A 104 -16.55 5.14 3.26
C THR A 104 -15.64 6.22 3.85
N PRO A 105 -16.16 7.16 4.64
CA PRO A 105 -15.33 8.13 5.35
C PRO A 105 -14.54 7.45 6.49
N VAL A 106 -13.53 8.13 6.97
CA VAL A 106 -12.88 7.81 8.24
C VAL A 106 -13.83 8.18 9.38
N HIS A 107 -13.85 7.41 10.45
CA HIS A 107 -14.76 7.60 11.57
C HIS A 107 -14.02 7.80 12.89
N ASP A 108 -14.57 8.66 13.77
CA ASP A 108 -14.32 8.69 15.21
C ASP A 108 -12.85 8.61 15.65
N ASN A 109 -11.99 9.49 15.13
CA ASN A 109 -10.58 9.54 15.51
C ASN A 109 -9.81 8.22 15.24
N GLN A 110 -10.29 7.42 14.27
CA GLN A 110 -9.77 6.09 13.94
C GLN A 110 -8.27 6.14 13.64
N LEU A 111 -7.83 7.08 12.81
CA LEU A 111 -6.44 7.20 12.40
C LEU A 111 -5.50 7.46 13.58
N ASN A 112 -5.88 8.34 14.51
CA ASN A 112 -5.05 8.61 15.70
C ASN A 112 -4.97 7.40 16.63
N ARG A 113 -6.07 6.65 16.81
CA ARG A 113 -6.06 5.42 17.61
C ARG A 113 -5.12 4.37 17.02
N TYR A 114 -5.18 4.16 15.71
CA TYR A 114 -4.32 3.19 15.02
C TYR A 114 -2.86 3.61 15.04
N LYS A 115 -2.61 4.90 14.83
CA LYS A 115 -1.27 5.47 14.97
C LYS A 115 -0.69 5.24 16.34
N GLN A 116 -1.43 5.52 17.40
CA GLN A 116 -0.98 5.29 18.78
C GLN A 116 -0.60 3.83 19.02
N ILE A 117 -1.48 2.88 18.66
CA ILE A 117 -1.21 1.44 18.78
C ILE A 117 0.06 1.05 18.03
N PHE A 118 0.23 1.61 16.83
CA PHE A 118 1.38 1.32 15.99
C PHE A 118 2.67 1.89 16.58
N GLU A 119 2.65 3.13 17.07
CA GLU A 119 3.79 3.79 17.72
C GLU A 119 4.22 3.09 19.02
N GLU A 120 3.28 2.56 19.80
CA GLU A 120 3.56 1.79 21.01
C GLU A 120 4.23 0.43 20.71
N THR A 121 4.10 -0.07 19.48
CA THR A 121 4.63 -1.37 19.07
C THR A 121 6.09 -1.31 18.60
N TYR A 122 6.51 -0.18 18.06
CA TYR A 122 7.82 -0.05 17.42
C TYR A 122 8.75 0.90 18.18
N ASP A 123 10.01 0.47 18.32
CA ASP A 123 11.07 1.33 18.84
C ASP A 123 11.49 2.35 17.77
N HIS A 124 11.13 3.61 17.97
CA HIS A 124 11.43 4.72 17.06
C HIS A 124 12.94 4.97 16.81
N SER A 125 13.81 4.43 17.67
CA SER A 125 15.25 4.50 17.45
C SER A 125 15.75 3.52 16.38
N GLN A 126 14.94 2.49 16.08
CA GLN A 126 15.28 1.41 15.14
C GLN A 126 14.39 1.40 13.90
N TRP A 127 13.18 1.97 13.99
CA TRP A 127 12.17 1.91 12.95
C TRP A 127 11.74 3.28 12.47
N GLN A 128 11.66 3.45 11.15
CA GLN A 128 10.99 4.60 10.54
C GLN A 128 9.52 4.23 10.30
N LEU A 129 8.61 5.01 10.85
CA LEU A 129 7.18 4.74 10.79
C LEU A 129 6.51 5.56 9.70
N HIS A 130 5.64 4.91 8.92
CA HIS A 130 4.88 5.52 7.84
C HIS A 130 3.39 5.26 8.03
N TYR A 131 2.58 6.25 7.71
CA TYR A 131 1.13 6.20 7.86
C TYR A 131 0.46 6.61 6.56
N VAL A 132 -0.36 5.72 6.02
CA VAL A 132 -0.99 5.91 4.70
C VAL A 132 -2.46 5.55 4.77
N LEU A 133 -3.30 6.38 4.15
CA LEU A 133 -4.68 6.07 3.82
C LEU A 133 -4.81 5.91 2.30
N ILE A 134 -5.45 4.83 1.86
CA ILE A 134 -5.75 4.57 0.46
C ILE A 134 -7.27 4.51 0.30
N THR A 135 -7.80 5.16 -0.73
CA THR A 135 -9.23 5.14 -1.03
C THR A 135 -9.51 4.90 -2.51
N CYS A 136 -10.67 4.30 -2.82
CA CYS A 136 -11.15 4.15 -4.19
C CYS A 136 -11.85 5.40 -4.73
N LEU A 137 -12.00 6.44 -3.92
CA LEU A 137 -12.55 7.72 -4.38
C LEU A 137 -11.58 8.42 -5.32
N ASP A 138 -12.05 8.87 -6.48
CA ASP A 138 -11.25 9.67 -7.42
C ASP A 138 -10.86 11.02 -6.81
N GLU A 139 -11.79 11.62 -6.06
CA GLU A 139 -11.57 12.87 -5.32
C GLU A 139 -11.78 12.62 -3.83
N ILE A 140 -10.72 12.82 -3.05
CA ILE A 140 -10.78 12.68 -1.60
C ILE A 140 -11.47 13.90 -0.99
N PRO A 141 -12.55 13.74 -0.20
CA PRO A 141 -13.24 14.84 0.47
C PRO A 141 -12.28 15.64 1.37
N GLU A 142 -12.47 16.96 1.46
CA GLU A 142 -11.60 17.84 2.25
C GLU A 142 -11.60 17.47 3.74
N THR A 143 -12.73 17.04 4.28
CA THR A 143 -12.82 16.53 5.65
C THR A 143 -11.89 15.34 5.90
N MET A 144 -11.83 14.39 4.97
CA MET A 144 -10.93 13.23 5.06
C MET A 144 -9.46 13.66 4.95
N LYS A 145 -9.16 14.63 4.07
CA LYS A 145 -7.80 15.19 3.95
C LYS A 145 -7.37 15.88 5.25
N GLU A 146 -8.28 16.62 5.90
CA GLU A 146 -8.01 17.27 7.19
C GLU A 146 -7.75 16.24 8.28
N GLU A 147 -8.55 15.17 8.37
CA GLU A 147 -8.31 14.08 9.33
C GLU A 147 -6.97 13.41 9.11
N CYS A 148 -6.59 13.13 7.85
CA CYS A 148 -5.27 12.59 7.52
C CYS A 148 -4.15 13.54 7.93
N ARG A 149 -4.25 14.83 7.59
CA ARG A 149 -3.25 15.85 7.98
C ARG A 149 -3.08 15.94 9.50
N ASN A 150 -4.18 15.97 10.24
CA ASN A 150 -4.18 16.06 11.70
C ASN A 150 -3.57 14.82 12.36
N ALA A 151 -3.80 13.64 11.79
CA ALA A 151 -3.21 12.39 12.28
C ALA A 151 -1.79 12.12 11.73
N GLY A 152 -1.32 12.92 10.76
CA GLY A 152 -0.02 12.73 10.10
C GLY A 152 0.00 11.58 9.11
N PHE A 153 -1.14 11.25 8.51
CA PHE A 153 -1.26 10.28 7.43
C PHE A 153 -1.07 10.94 6.06
N LYS A 154 -0.34 10.28 5.19
CA LYS A 154 -0.43 10.53 3.75
C LYS A 154 -1.68 9.86 3.21
N TYR A 155 -2.24 10.42 2.16
CA TYR A 155 -3.46 9.89 1.56
C TYR A 155 -3.33 9.84 0.04
N TYR A 156 -3.86 8.76 -0.53
CA TYR A 156 -3.83 8.53 -1.96
C TYR A 156 -5.18 8.00 -2.47
N PRO A 157 -5.73 8.56 -3.54
CA PRO A 157 -6.60 7.79 -4.42
C PRO A 157 -5.85 6.54 -4.90
N LEU A 158 -6.53 5.42 -5.03
CA LEU A 158 -5.88 4.16 -5.44
C LEU A 158 -5.19 4.31 -6.80
N LEU A 159 -5.80 5.03 -7.73
CA LEU A 159 -5.23 5.31 -9.05
C LEU A 159 -3.94 6.12 -9.00
N ASP A 160 -3.75 6.94 -7.96
CA ASP A 160 -2.53 7.71 -7.76
C ASP A 160 -1.40 6.86 -7.16
N VAL A 161 -1.71 5.73 -6.54
CA VAL A 161 -0.68 4.80 -6.03
C VAL A 161 0.12 4.21 -7.19
N PHE A 162 -0.58 3.81 -8.24
CA PHE A 162 0.05 3.26 -9.44
C PHE A 162 -0.81 3.55 -10.67
N SER A 163 -0.25 4.26 -11.65
CA SER A 163 -0.96 4.64 -12.87
C SER A 163 0.01 4.85 -14.03
N ASN A 164 -0.56 5.02 -15.23
CA ASN A 164 0.13 5.41 -16.47
C ASN A 164 1.09 4.38 -17.06
N GLU A 165 0.99 3.10 -16.67
CA GLU A 165 1.72 2.03 -17.31
C GLU A 165 0.91 1.43 -18.47
N GLN A 166 1.58 1.20 -19.59
CA GLN A 166 0.98 0.60 -20.79
C GLN A 166 1.39 -0.86 -20.96
N GLU A 167 2.54 -1.24 -20.44
CA GLU A 167 3.06 -2.59 -20.52
C GLU A 167 2.45 -3.47 -19.43
N GLU A 168 1.96 -4.64 -19.81
CA GLU A 168 1.45 -5.63 -18.87
C GLU A 168 2.61 -6.32 -18.15
N SER A 169 2.43 -6.56 -16.86
CA SER A 169 3.35 -7.39 -16.10
C SER A 169 3.12 -8.88 -16.38
N GLU A 170 3.99 -9.72 -15.87
CA GLU A 170 3.87 -11.19 -15.97
C GLU A 170 2.81 -11.77 -15.01
N SER A 171 1.92 -10.94 -14.47
CA SER A 171 0.88 -11.36 -13.53
C SER A 171 -0.50 -10.86 -13.93
N ASP A 172 -1.38 -11.78 -14.28
CA ASP A 172 -2.77 -11.45 -14.59
C ASP A 172 -3.47 -10.76 -13.41
N LEU A 173 -3.23 -11.22 -12.18
CA LEU A 173 -3.80 -10.61 -10.98
C LEU A 173 -3.37 -9.14 -10.83
N PHE A 174 -2.07 -8.85 -11.03
CA PHE A 174 -1.57 -7.48 -10.97
C PHE A 174 -2.18 -6.62 -12.07
N ASN A 175 -2.18 -7.14 -13.29
CA ASN A 175 -2.70 -6.42 -14.46
C ASN A 175 -4.20 -6.13 -14.30
N GLU A 176 -4.99 -7.10 -13.85
CA GLU A 176 -6.42 -6.93 -13.61
C GLU A 176 -6.71 -5.86 -12.56
N PHE A 177 -5.94 -5.82 -11.48
CA PHE A 177 -6.18 -4.88 -10.38
C PHE A 177 -5.59 -3.49 -10.65
N TRP A 178 -4.33 -3.41 -11.10
CA TRP A 178 -3.60 -2.15 -11.18
C TRP A 178 -3.63 -1.48 -12.56
N LEU A 179 -3.80 -2.26 -13.64
CA LEU A 179 -3.69 -1.77 -15.02
C LEU A 179 -5.03 -1.73 -15.77
N ARG A 180 -6.09 -2.27 -15.19
CA ARG A 180 -7.43 -2.26 -15.79
C ARG A 180 -8.31 -1.19 -15.16
N GLN A 181 -9.32 -0.78 -15.90
CA GLN A 181 -10.37 0.10 -15.38
C GLN A 181 -11.45 -0.75 -14.69
N TRP A 182 -11.84 -0.38 -13.48
CA TRP A 182 -12.88 -1.03 -12.69
C TRP A 182 -13.70 -0.03 -11.91
#